data_d2261f20ecb31fe68ee891f66d33be13
#
_entry.id   d2261f20ecb31fe68ee891f66d33be13
#
_cell.length_a   1.000
_cell.length_b   1.000
_cell.length_c   1.000
_cell.angle_alpha   90.00
_cell.angle_beta   90.00
_cell.angle_gamma   90.00
#
_symmetry.space_group_name_H-M   'P 1'
#
loop_
_entity.id
_entity.type
_entity.pdbx_description
1 polymer ?
#
loop_
_entity_poly.entity_id
_entity_poly.type
_entity_poly.pdbx_seq_one_letter_code
_entity_poly.pdbx_strand_id
1 'polypeptide(L)' 'DVYGRVSHTLEKLADDKQQIHNPKVTHQDIANMVGSSREMVSRIMKQLIIGEYIEQHSGCIELKKKLPRNW' A
#
# COMPACT_ATOMS: atom_id res chain seq x y z
N ASP A 1 9.68 5.06 -9.54
CA ASP A 1 8.88 4.07 -10.26
C ASP A 1 7.54 3.86 -9.56
N VAL A 2 6.69 3.04 -10.16
CA VAL A 2 5.35 2.82 -9.61
C VAL A 2 5.43 2.20 -8.22
N TYR A 3 6.36 1.27 -8.02
CA TYR A 3 6.52 0.61 -6.74
C TYR A 3 6.83 1.63 -5.64
N GLY A 4 7.77 2.52 -5.91
CA GLY A 4 8.12 3.57 -4.96
C GLY A 4 6.97 4.51 -4.68
N ARG A 5 6.18 4.82 -5.71
CA ARG A 5 5.01 5.69 -5.54
C ARG A 5 3.92 5.03 -4.70
N VAL A 6 3.70 3.72 -4.89
CA VAL A 6 2.75 2.99 -4.06
C VAL A 6 3.21 2.99 -2.61
N SER A 7 4.50 2.70 -2.37
CA SER A 7 5.04 2.70 -1.01
C SER A 7 4.90 4.08 -0.36
N HIS A 8 5.23 5.13 -1.09
CA HIS A 8 5.12 6.50 -0.58
C HIS A 8 3.66 6.84 -0.25
N THR A 9 2.73 6.44 -1.12
CA THR A 9 1.31 6.70 -0.92
C THR A 9 0.81 6.00 0.34
N LEU A 10 1.18 4.74 0.53
CA LEU A 10 0.78 3.99 1.73
C LEU A 10 1.33 4.66 2.98
N GLU A 11 2.58 5.10 2.96
CA GLU A 11 3.18 5.77 4.11
C GLU A 11 2.47 7.08 4.43
N LYS A 12 2.03 7.82 3.40
CA LYS A 12 1.31 9.07 3.62
C LYS A 12 -0.10 8.83 4.16
N LEU A 13 -0.72 7.73 3.80
CA LEU A 13 -2.07 7.41 4.25
C LEU A 13 -2.08 6.84 5.67
N ALA A 14 -0.94 6.30 6.13
CA ALA A 14 -0.87 5.67 7.45
C ALA A 14 -0.86 6.72 8.55
N ASP A 15 -1.47 6.37 9.68
CA ASP A 15 -1.48 7.23 10.86
C ASP A 15 -0.18 7.04 11.65
N ASP A 16 -0.11 7.64 12.84
CA ASP A 16 1.09 7.56 13.68
C ASP A 16 1.31 6.16 14.26
N LYS A 17 0.34 5.27 14.15
CA LYS A 17 0.47 3.86 14.52
C LYS A 17 0.76 2.98 13.32
N GLN A 18 1.09 3.57 12.18
CA GLN A 18 1.39 2.87 10.94
C GLN A 18 0.21 2.06 10.43
N GLN A 19 -1.00 2.59 10.59
CA GLN A 19 -2.21 1.91 10.17
C GLN A 19 -3.03 2.81 9.26
N ILE A 20 -3.64 2.18 8.26
CA ILE A 20 -4.55 2.86 7.34
C ILE A 20 -5.95 2.34 7.63
N HIS A 21 -6.76 3.18 8.28
CA HIS A 21 -8.07 2.79 8.79
C HIS A 21 -9.22 3.12 7.85
N ASN A 22 -8.94 3.40 6.61
CA ASN A 22 -9.99 3.69 5.67
C ASN A 22 -10.34 2.41 4.90
N PRO A 23 -11.43 1.70 5.28
CA PRO A 23 -11.78 0.46 4.59
C PRO A 23 -12.19 0.67 3.14
N LYS A 24 -12.37 1.92 2.72
CA LYS A 24 -12.75 2.24 1.35
C LYS A 24 -11.55 2.51 0.46
N VAL A 25 -10.34 2.44 1.00
CA VAL A 25 -9.15 2.58 0.16
C VAL A 25 -8.95 1.26 -0.59
N THR A 26 -9.25 1.28 -1.87
CA THR A 26 -9.15 0.08 -2.71
C THR A 26 -7.88 0.17 -3.55
N HIS A 27 -7.54 -0.94 -4.20
CA HIS A 27 -6.42 -0.95 -5.13
C HIS A 27 -6.65 0.04 -6.27
N GLN A 28 -7.92 0.23 -6.70
CA GLN A 28 -8.23 1.21 -7.73
C GLN A 28 -7.98 2.63 -7.23
N ASP A 29 -8.32 2.90 -5.96
CA ASP A 29 -8.04 4.22 -5.39
C ASP A 29 -6.55 4.51 -5.37
N ILE A 30 -5.75 3.54 -4.95
CA ILE A 30 -4.30 3.70 -4.94
C ILE A 30 -3.77 3.87 -6.36
N ALA A 31 -4.30 3.08 -7.31
CA ALA A 31 -3.90 3.19 -8.69
C ALA A 31 -4.15 4.59 -9.24
N ASN A 32 -5.30 5.18 -8.90
CA ASN A 32 -5.61 6.54 -9.32
C ASN A 32 -4.63 7.55 -8.72
N MET A 33 -4.26 7.35 -7.46
CA MET A 33 -3.32 8.26 -6.79
C MET A 33 -1.92 8.19 -7.38
N VAL A 34 -1.48 7.02 -7.81
CA VAL A 34 -0.11 6.86 -8.31
C VAL A 34 -0.02 6.91 -9.83
N GLY A 35 -1.16 6.97 -10.51
CA GLY A 35 -1.17 7.03 -11.97
C GLY A 35 -0.82 5.71 -12.63
N SER A 36 -1.32 4.60 -12.09
CA SER A 36 -1.05 3.28 -12.62
C SER A 36 -2.34 2.48 -12.74
N SER A 37 -2.24 1.24 -13.20
CA SER A 37 -3.40 0.36 -13.33
C SER A 37 -3.69 -0.36 -12.01
N ARG A 38 -4.96 -0.75 -11.84
CA ARG A 38 -5.35 -1.53 -10.68
C ARG A 38 -4.57 -2.86 -10.61
N GLU A 39 -4.35 -3.47 -11.77
CA GLU A 39 -3.63 -4.74 -11.82
C GLU A 39 -2.20 -4.60 -11.32
N MET A 40 -1.54 -3.51 -11.68
CA MET A 40 -0.18 -3.26 -11.22
C MET A 40 -0.15 -3.04 -9.71
N VAL A 41 -1.11 -2.25 -9.19
CA VAL A 41 -1.19 -2.00 -7.76
C VAL A 41 -1.49 -3.30 -7.01
N SER A 42 -2.41 -4.11 -7.53
CA SER A 42 -2.72 -5.39 -6.89
C SER A 42 -1.50 -6.29 -6.80
N ARG A 43 -0.69 -6.31 -7.86
CA ARG A 43 0.54 -7.09 -7.87
C ARG A 43 1.52 -6.58 -6.82
N ILE A 44 1.68 -5.26 -6.74
CA ILE A 44 2.59 -4.66 -5.77
C ILE A 44 2.12 -4.92 -4.34
N MET A 45 0.82 -4.77 -4.08
CA MET A 45 0.27 -5.02 -2.76
C MET A 45 0.50 -6.48 -2.35
N LYS A 46 0.32 -7.41 -3.27
CA LYS A 46 0.56 -8.82 -3.00
C LYS A 46 2.03 -9.06 -2.64
N GLN A 47 2.94 -8.41 -3.35
CA GLN A 47 4.37 -8.54 -3.05
C GLN A 47 4.69 -7.99 -1.66
N LEU A 48 4.07 -6.87 -1.29
CA LEU A 48 4.29 -6.29 0.03
C LEU A 48 3.78 -7.21 1.14
N ILE A 49 2.66 -7.87 0.91
CA ILE A 49 2.11 -8.82 1.88
C ILE A 49 3.03 -10.03 2.01
N ILE A 50 3.48 -10.59 0.89
CA ILE A 50 4.37 -11.75 0.90
C ILE A 50 5.68 -11.43 1.62
N GLY A 51 6.20 -10.23 1.40
CA GLY A 51 7.44 -9.79 2.06
C GLY A 51 7.25 -9.37 3.50
N GLU A 52 6.02 -9.45 4.02
CA GLU A 52 5.68 -9.07 5.40
C GLU A 52 5.94 -7.59 5.67
N TYR A 53 5.86 -6.76 4.64
CA TYR A 53 5.96 -5.31 4.82
C TYR A 53 4.64 -4.72 5.28
N ILE A 54 3.52 -5.31 4.86
CA ILE A 54 2.19 -4.87 5.26
C ILE A 54 1.36 -6.09 5.63
N GLU A 55 0.30 -5.85 6.38
CA GLU A 55 -0.66 -6.88 6.76
C GLU A 55 -2.05 -6.30 6.59
N GLN A 56 -2.94 -7.04 5.95
CA GLN A 56 -4.32 -6.60 5.76
C GLN A 56 -5.20 -7.22 6.81
N HIS A 57 -5.94 -6.37 7.50
CA HIS A 57 -6.96 -6.79 8.46
C HIS A 57 -8.30 -6.29 7.96
N SER A 58 -9.38 -6.82 8.53
CA SER A 58 -10.70 -6.30 8.24
C SER A 58 -10.76 -4.82 8.62
N GLY A 59 -10.93 -3.97 7.62
CA GLY A 59 -11.07 -2.53 7.86
C GLY A 59 -9.77 -1.75 8.01
N CYS A 60 -8.62 -2.39 7.87
CA CYS A 60 -7.38 -1.62 7.91
C CYS A 60 -6.21 -2.35 7.26
N ILE A 61 -5.20 -1.56 6.90
CA ILE A 61 -3.92 -2.07 6.42
C ILE A 61 -2.87 -1.60 7.42
N GLU A 62 -2.07 -2.53 7.91
CA GLU A 62 -1.02 -2.21 8.87
C GLU A 62 0.34 -2.28 8.19
N LEU A 63 1.15 -1.23 8.35
CA LEU A 63 2.52 -1.21 7.85
C LEU A 63 3.41 -1.83 8.92
N LYS A 64 4.01 -2.98 8.61
CA LYS A 64 4.77 -3.75 9.59
C LYS A 64 6.22 -3.29 9.71
N LYS A 65 6.78 -2.78 8.62
CA LYS A 65 8.15 -2.31 8.62
C LYS A 65 8.30 -1.30 7.49
N LYS A 66 9.43 -0.63 7.44
CA LYS A 66 9.67 0.40 6.43
C LYS A 66 9.53 -0.20 5.04
N LEU A 67 8.74 0.46 4.21
CA LEU A 67 8.46 -0.03 2.87
C LEU A 67 9.63 0.28 1.93
N PRO A 68 9.92 -0.61 0.98
CA PRO A 68 10.99 -0.36 0.02
C PRO A 68 10.60 0.75 -0.94
N ARG A 69 11.59 1.52 -1.39
CA ARG A 69 11.36 2.62 -2.33
C ARG A 69 11.42 2.17 -3.77
N ASN A 70 12.04 1.06 -4.02
CA ASN A 70 12.07 0.45 -5.34
C ASN A 70 12.27 -1.05 -5.15
N TRP A 71 12.07 -1.79 -6.24
CA TRP A 71 12.04 -3.24 -6.12
C TRP A 71 13.10 -3.92 -6.98
#